data_72830947d0d949c14d06dbe2378a70da
#
_entry.id   72830947d0d949c14d06dbe2378a70da
#
_cell.length_a   1.000
_cell.length_b   1.000
_cell.length_c   1.000
_cell.angle_alpha   90.00
_cell.angle_beta   90.00
_cell.angle_gamma   90.00
#
_symmetry.space_group_name_H-M   'P 1'
#
loop_
_entity.id
_entity.type
_entity.pdbx_description
1 polymer ?
#
loop_
_entity_poly.entity_id
_entity_poly.type
_entity_poly.pdbx_seq_one_letter_code
_entity_poly.pdbx_strand_id
1 'polypeptide(L)'
;MGQKTIREISVAWKEYKQPYVKQSTMAAYVLILENHILPNFGESYTLYEQAVQDFVLRKIENGLSVKSVKDILIVLKMVMKFGVKNEWMDYQEWDIKYPSPSITKELEILSVANHKKILNHIQNHFSFAGLGIYISLCTGLRIGEVCALKWSDINVSEGTITVNRTIERIYIINGTEKHTELVINTPKTQNSCREIPM
;
A
#
# COMPACT_ATOMS: atom_id res chain seq x y z
N MET A 1 24.56 -25.68 -0.46
CA MET A 1 23.21 -25.62 0.22
C MET A 1 22.18 -26.10 -0.79
N GLY A 2 21.07 -26.77 -0.35
CA GLY A 2 20.05 -27.23 -1.28
C GLY A 2 19.20 -26.09 -1.83
N GLN A 3 18.67 -26.27 -3.06
CA GLN A 3 17.71 -25.37 -3.64
C GLN A 3 16.44 -25.28 -2.78
N LYS A 4 15.82 -24.11 -2.71
CA LYS A 4 14.58 -23.85 -1.96
C LYS A 4 13.47 -23.37 -2.87
N THR A 5 12.24 -23.68 -2.52
CA THR A 5 11.05 -23.18 -3.21
C THR A 5 10.85 -21.69 -2.94
N ILE A 6 10.09 -21.01 -3.81
CA ILE A 6 9.68 -19.61 -3.61
C ILE A 6 8.96 -19.43 -2.24
N ARG A 7 8.18 -20.42 -1.81
CA ARG A 7 7.50 -20.41 -0.51
C ARG A 7 8.49 -20.37 0.65
N GLU A 8 9.48 -21.29 0.64
CA GLU A 8 10.51 -21.36 1.69
C GLU A 8 11.37 -20.08 1.71
N ILE A 9 11.74 -19.57 0.54
CA ILE A 9 12.48 -18.31 0.40
C ILE A 9 11.64 -17.14 0.93
N SER A 10 10.34 -17.09 0.64
CA SER A 10 9.44 -16.04 1.10
C SER A 10 9.30 -16.00 2.62
N VAL A 11 9.30 -17.15 3.30
CA VAL A 11 9.27 -17.23 4.77
C VAL A 11 10.54 -16.56 5.35
N ALA A 12 11.71 -17.02 4.91
CA ALA A 12 12.99 -16.47 5.38
C ALA A 12 13.16 -14.98 5.00
N TRP A 13 12.66 -14.58 3.81
CA TRP A 13 12.70 -13.20 3.37
C TRP A 13 11.80 -12.29 4.23
N LYS A 14 10.61 -12.74 4.64
CA LYS A 14 9.73 -12.00 5.55
C LYS A 14 10.43 -11.70 6.87
N GLU A 15 11.03 -12.70 7.50
CA GLU A 15 11.78 -12.56 8.76
C GLU A 15 12.96 -11.59 8.61
N TYR A 16 13.74 -11.74 7.54
CA TYR A 16 14.86 -10.84 7.22
C TYR A 16 14.39 -9.40 7.00
N LYS A 17 13.26 -9.20 6.29
CA LYS A 17 12.79 -7.88 5.87
C LYS A 17 12.07 -7.11 6.96
N GLN A 18 11.41 -7.80 7.87
CA GLN A 18 10.54 -7.22 8.91
C GLN A 18 11.17 -6.09 9.72
N PRO A 19 12.42 -6.18 10.23
CA PRO A 19 13.03 -5.10 11.01
C PRO A 19 13.38 -3.84 10.19
N TYR A 20 13.37 -3.91 8.86
CA TYR A 20 13.80 -2.82 7.98
C TYR A 20 12.65 -2.05 7.32
N VAL A 21 11.40 -2.43 7.58
CA VAL A 21 10.23 -1.78 6.98
C VAL A 21 9.14 -1.53 8.01
N LYS A 22 8.28 -0.52 7.75
CA LYS A 22 7.11 -0.27 8.59
C LYS A 22 6.16 -1.47 8.55
N GLN A 23 5.41 -1.68 9.62
CA GLN A 23 4.40 -2.75 9.72
C GLN A 23 3.38 -2.71 8.57
N SER A 24 2.92 -1.53 8.16
CA SER A 24 2.01 -1.37 7.02
C SER A 24 2.64 -1.82 5.69
N THR A 25 3.93 -1.58 5.50
CA THR A 25 4.65 -2.04 4.30
C THR A 25 4.81 -3.56 4.31
N MET A 26 5.14 -4.14 5.46
CA MET A 26 5.23 -5.60 5.59
C MET A 26 3.86 -6.25 5.36
N ALA A 27 2.78 -5.69 5.90
CA ALA A 27 1.42 -6.18 5.68
C ALA A 27 1.05 -6.17 4.18
N ALA A 28 1.43 -5.12 3.43
CA ALA A 28 1.23 -5.07 1.98
C ALA A 28 2.04 -6.15 1.24
N TYR A 29 3.29 -6.39 1.63
CA TYR A 29 4.09 -7.46 1.05
C TYR A 29 3.49 -8.84 1.32
N VAL A 30 3.03 -9.10 2.55
CA VAL A 30 2.37 -10.36 2.90
C VAL A 30 1.11 -10.56 2.08
N LEU A 31 0.27 -9.54 1.90
CA LEU A 31 -0.91 -9.61 1.03
C LEU A 31 -0.55 -9.99 -0.40
N ILE A 32 0.48 -9.37 -0.96
CA ILE A 32 0.95 -9.68 -2.33
C ILE A 32 1.46 -11.12 -2.42
N LEU A 33 2.25 -11.56 -1.44
CA LEU A 33 2.75 -12.93 -1.39
C LEU A 33 1.60 -13.93 -1.32
N GLU A 34 0.72 -13.81 -0.35
CA GLU A 34 -0.34 -14.80 -0.09
C GLU A 34 -1.42 -14.82 -1.18
N ASN A 35 -1.78 -13.65 -1.75
CA ASN A 35 -2.88 -13.58 -2.72
C ASN A 35 -2.43 -13.75 -4.18
N HIS A 36 -1.16 -13.49 -4.49
CA HIS A 36 -0.71 -13.46 -5.88
C HIS A 36 0.50 -14.35 -6.17
N ILE A 37 1.54 -14.31 -5.33
CA ILE A 37 2.80 -14.99 -5.63
C ILE A 37 2.75 -16.47 -5.25
N LEU A 38 2.45 -16.77 -3.98
CA LEU A 38 2.49 -18.14 -3.47
C LEU A 38 1.47 -19.08 -4.14
N PRO A 39 0.25 -18.66 -4.48
CA PRO A 39 -0.70 -19.53 -5.21
C PRO A 39 -0.24 -19.90 -6.63
N ASN A 40 0.65 -19.11 -7.24
CA ASN A 40 1.09 -19.35 -8.61
C ASN A 40 2.51 -19.93 -8.68
N PHE A 41 3.38 -19.57 -7.77
CA PHE A 41 4.81 -19.86 -7.83
C PHE A 41 5.38 -20.48 -6.56
N GLY A 42 4.56 -20.65 -5.51
CA GLY A 42 5.04 -21.05 -4.19
C GLY A 42 5.90 -22.32 -4.20
N GLU A 43 5.54 -23.32 -5.00
CA GLU A 43 6.21 -24.62 -5.08
C GLU A 43 7.33 -24.66 -6.14
N SER A 44 7.60 -23.55 -6.82
CA SER A 44 8.63 -23.48 -7.86
C SER A 44 10.01 -23.24 -7.24
N TYR A 45 11.02 -23.94 -7.77
CA TYR A 45 12.45 -23.75 -7.45
C TYR A 45 13.10 -22.72 -8.38
N THR A 46 12.57 -22.59 -9.60
CA THR A 46 13.05 -21.69 -10.65
C THR A 46 11.85 -21.05 -11.35
N LEU A 47 11.97 -19.80 -11.75
CA LEU A 47 10.94 -19.11 -12.51
C LEU A 47 11.48 -18.68 -13.86
N TYR A 48 10.97 -19.27 -14.93
CA TYR A 48 11.30 -18.90 -16.29
C TYR A 48 10.49 -17.69 -16.76
N GLU A 49 11.08 -16.86 -17.61
CA GLU A 49 10.48 -15.64 -18.14
C GLU A 49 9.08 -15.88 -18.70
N GLN A 50 8.88 -16.93 -19.49
CA GLN A 50 7.58 -17.23 -20.09
C GLN A 50 6.48 -17.46 -19.03
N ALA A 51 6.78 -18.18 -17.95
CA ALA A 51 5.81 -18.42 -16.88
C ALA A 51 5.42 -17.12 -16.16
N VAL A 52 6.39 -16.20 -15.99
CA VAL A 52 6.14 -14.90 -15.40
C VAL A 52 5.37 -14.00 -16.38
N GLN A 53 5.68 -14.05 -17.68
CA GLN A 53 4.95 -13.32 -18.71
C GLN A 53 3.48 -13.75 -18.79
N ASP A 54 3.21 -15.06 -18.77
CA ASP A 54 1.86 -15.61 -18.79
C ASP A 54 1.08 -15.23 -17.52
N PHE A 55 1.75 -15.21 -16.37
CA PHE A 55 1.16 -14.74 -15.12
C PHE A 55 0.76 -13.25 -15.22
N VAL A 56 1.62 -12.40 -15.78
CA VAL A 56 1.34 -10.97 -15.98
C VAL A 56 0.10 -10.77 -16.85
N LEU A 57 0.04 -11.43 -17.99
CA LEU A 57 -1.10 -11.32 -18.91
C LEU A 57 -2.40 -11.78 -18.25
N ARG A 58 -2.41 -12.96 -17.60
CA ARG A 58 -3.59 -13.46 -16.87
C ARG A 58 -4.05 -12.51 -15.76
N LYS A 59 -3.15 -11.85 -15.02
CA LYS A 59 -3.52 -10.91 -13.96
C LYS A 59 -4.16 -9.64 -14.53
N ILE A 60 -3.70 -9.18 -15.68
CA ILE A 60 -4.28 -8.01 -16.37
C ILE A 60 -5.64 -8.38 -16.98
N GLU A 61 -5.78 -9.53 -17.63
CA GLU A 61 -7.04 -10.05 -18.15
C GLU A 61 -8.10 -10.21 -17.05
N ASN A 62 -7.67 -10.62 -15.84
CA ASN A 62 -8.52 -10.69 -14.65
C ASN A 62 -8.80 -9.32 -13.99
N GLY A 63 -8.49 -8.21 -14.66
CA GLY A 63 -8.87 -6.86 -14.26
C GLY A 63 -7.88 -6.12 -13.36
N LEU A 64 -6.68 -6.67 -13.07
CA LEU A 64 -5.67 -5.91 -12.35
C LEU A 64 -5.05 -4.84 -13.26
N SER A 65 -4.80 -3.66 -12.69
CA SER A 65 -4.07 -2.62 -13.42
C SER A 65 -2.62 -3.03 -13.68
N VAL A 66 -2.04 -2.56 -14.78
CA VAL A 66 -0.61 -2.76 -15.10
C VAL A 66 0.27 -2.32 -13.93
N LYS A 67 -0.09 -1.21 -13.25
CA LYS A 67 0.63 -0.73 -12.06
C LYS A 67 0.61 -1.76 -10.94
N SER A 68 -0.56 -2.31 -10.60
CA SER A 68 -0.69 -3.33 -9.55
C SER A 68 0.12 -4.59 -9.87
N VAL A 69 0.12 -5.01 -11.13
CA VAL A 69 0.92 -6.18 -11.56
C VAL A 69 2.43 -5.89 -11.46
N LYS A 70 2.86 -4.67 -11.80
CA LYS A 70 4.27 -4.25 -11.59
C LYS A 70 4.65 -4.29 -10.12
N ASP A 71 3.78 -3.83 -9.21
CA ASP A 71 4.03 -3.88 -7.76
C ASP A 71 4.16 -5.33 -7.27
N ILE A 72 3.35 -6.26 -7.79
CA ILE A 72 3.48 -7.70 -7.50
C ILE A 72 4.86 -8.23 -7.96
N LEU A 73 5.29 -7.88 -9.17
CA LEU A 73 6.58 -8.33 -9.68
C LEU A 73 7.76 -7.71 -8.92
N ILE A 74 7.64 -6.49 -8.40
CA ILE A 74 8.65 -5.89 -7.52
C ILE A 74 8.85 -6.77 -6.28
N VAL A 75 7.78 -7.20 -5.63
CA VAL A 75 7.87 -8.07 -4.45
C VAL A 75 8.47 -9.43 -4.82
N LEU A 76 8.03 -10.04 -5.93
CA LEU A 76 8.59 -11.30 -6.42
C LEU A 76 10.10 -11.19 -6.67
N LYS A 77 10.54 -10.13 -7.37
CA LYS A 77 11.97 -9.87 -7.62
C LYS A 77 12.76 -9.66 -6.32
N MET A 78 12.18 -9.02 -5.29
CA MET A 78 12.83 -8.88 -3.99
C MET A 78 13.05 -10.23 -3.30
N VAL A 79 12.07 -11.12 -3.32
CA VAL A 79 12.17 -12.48 -2.76
C VAL A 79 13.22 -13.28 -3.51
N MET A 80 13.19 -13.26 -4.84
CA MET A 80 14.17 -13.99 -5.67
C MET A 80 15.60 -13.47 -5.44
N LYS A 81 15.77 -12.14 -5.42
CA LYS A 81 17.10 -11.54 -5.15
C LYS A 81 17.64 -11.97 -3.78
N PHE A 82 16.77 -12.14 -2.79
CA PHE A 82 17.16 -12.67 -1.49
C PHE A 82 17.54 -14.15 -1.59
N GLY A 83 16.80 -14.97 -2.34
CA GLY A 83 17.12 -16.38 -2.59
C GLY A 83 18.47 -16.57 -3.30
N VAL A 84 18.73 -15.77 -4.34
CA VAL A 84 20.01 -15.77 -5.07
C VAL A 84 21.17 -15.38 -4.14
N LYS A 85 20.99 -14.32 -3.32
CA LYS A 85 22.02 -13.87 -2.38
C LYS A 85 22.42 -14.96 -1.35
N ASN A 86 21.47 -15.86 -1.02
CA ASN A 86 21.70 -16.95 -0.08
C ASN A 86 22.05 -18.28 -0.78
N GLU A 87 22.29 -18.27 -2.10
CA GLU A 87 22.62 -19.45 -2.90
C GLU A 87 21.53 -20.55 -2.87
N TRP A 88 20.26 -20.14 -2.71
CA TRP A 88 19.12 -21.06 -2.70
C TRP A 88 18.44 -21.20 -4.05
N MET A 89 18.74 -20.32 -4.99
CA MET A 89 18.25 -20.35 -6.37
C MET A 89 19.20 -19.61 -7.30
N ASP A 90 19.11 -19.89 -8.59
CA ASP A 90 19.89 -19.21 -9.62
C ASP A 90 19.28 -17.87 -10.00
N TYR A 91 20.15 -16.93 -10.40
CA TYR A 91 19.71 -15.65 -10.93
C TYR A 91 19.01 -15.85 -12.29
N GLN A 92 17.85 -15.19 -12.42
CA GLN A 92 17.10 -15.12 -13.67
C GLN A 92 16.79 -13.67 -14.00
N GLU A 93 17.13 -13.23 -15.19
CA GLU A 93 16.73 -11.95 -15.72
C GLU A 93 15.50 -12.11 -16.62
N TRP A 94 14.55 -11.19 -16.53
CA TRP A 94 13.32 -11.23 -17.31
C TRP A 94 13.06 -9.89 -18.00
N ASP A 95 12.78 -9.93 -19.31
CA ASP A 95 12.26 -8.80 -20.08
C ASP A 95 10.73 -8.90 -20.21
N ILE A 96 10.03 -8.50 -19.15
CA ILE A 96 8.57 -8.61 -19.09
C ILE A 96 7.90 -7.47 -19.85
N LYS A 97 7.06 -7.84 -20.82
CA LYS A 97 6.29 -6.91 -21.63
C LYS A 97 4.89 -6.71 -21.04
N TYR A 98 4.42 -5.47 -21.12
CA TYR A 98 3.10 -5.08 -20.63
C TYR A 98 2.25 -4.58 -21.80
N PRO A 99 0.93 -4.85 -21.80
CA PRO A 99 0.02 -4.22 -22.75
C PRO A 99 0.11 -2.71 -22.67
N SER A 100 -0.13 -2.04 -23.78
CA SER A 100 -0.23 -0.58 -23.81
C SER A 100 -1.29 -0.12 -22.80
N PRO A 101 -1.06 0.97 -22.06
CA PRO A 101 -2.02 1.47 -21.12
C PRO A 101 -3.33 1.81 -21.86
N SER A 102 -4.45 1.27 -21.39
CA SER A 102 -5.76 1.79 -21.78
C SER A 102 -5.86 3.26 -21.39
N ILE A 103 -6.63 4.03 -22.16
CA ILE A 103 -6.85 5.47 -21.94
C ILE A 103 -7.07 5.73 -20.44
N THR A 104 -6.17 6.48 -19.83
CA THR A 104 -6.32 6.91 -18.43
C THR A 104 -7.57 7.78 -18.35
N LYS A 105 -8.56 7.35 -17.56
CA LYS A 105 -9.71 8.20 -17.23
C LYS A 105 -9.17 9.51 -16.64
N GLU A 106 -9.61 10.64 -17.17
CA GLU A 106 -9.35 11.93 -16.55
C GLU A 106 -9.90 11.93 -15.13
N LEU A 107 -9.10 12.45 -14.19
CA LEU A 107 -9.53 12.59 -12.80
C LEU A 107 -10.63 13.66 -12.77
N GLU A 108 -11.83 13.28 -12.34
CA GLU A 108 -12.91 14.24 -12.08
C GLU A 108 -12.53 15.13 -10.88
N ILE A 109 -12.35 16.41 -11.17
CA ILE A 109 -12.09 17.41 -10.13
C ILE A 109 -13.42 17.95 -9.62
N LEU A 110 -13.55 18.06 -8.31
CA LEU A 110 -14.75 18.59 -7.68
C LEU A 110 -14.98 20.05 -8.11
N SER A 111 -16.12 20.34 -8.75
CA SER A 111 -16.46 21.69 -9.14
C SER A 111 -16.70 22.58 -7.92
N VAL A 112 -16.48 23.90 -8.05
CA VAL A 112 -16.74 24.89 -6.99
C VAL A 112 -18.20 24.80 -6.48
N ALA A 113 -19.14 24.57 -7.39
CA ALA A 113 -20.56 24.43 -7.04
C ALA A 113 -20.81 23.18 -6.19
N ASN A 114 -20.20 22.04 -6.54
CA ASN A 114 -20.33 20.79 -5.79
C ASN A 114 -19.60 20.90 -4.42
N HIS A 115 -18.45 21.56 -4.38
CA HIS A 115 -17.75 21.84 -3.13
C HIS A 115 -18.64 22.63 -2.15
N LYS A 116 -19.27 23.73 -2.60
CA LYS A 116 -20.21 24.51 -1.78
C LYS A 116 -21.42 23.68 -1.31
N LYS A 117 -21.99 22.81 -2.16
CA LYS A 117 -23.10 21.92 -1.77
C LYS A 117 -22.69 20.95 -0.66
N ILE A 118 -21.48 20.38 -0.75
CA ILE A 118 -20.95 19.47 0.28
C ILE A 118 -20.78 20.20 1.59
N LEU A 119 -20.17 21.39 1.60
CA LEU A 119 -19.99 22.20 2.80
C LEU A 119 -21.32 22.55 3.46
N ASN A 120 -22.30 23.02 2.69
CA ASN A 120 -23.64 23.33 3.21
C ASN A 120 -24.34 22.11 3.79
N HIS A 121 -24.22 20.95 3.14
CA HIS A 121 -24.78 19.71 3.65
C HIS A 121 -24.17 19.33 5.01
N ILE A 122 -22.84 19.36 5.13
CA ILE A 122 -22.12 19.03 6.37
C ILE A 122 -22.50 19.98 7.51
N GLN A 123 -22.64 21.27 7.23
CA GLN A 123 -23.04 22.27 8.22
C GLN A 123 -24.46 22.05 8.76
N ASN A 124 -25.38 21.61 7.89
CA ASN A 124 -26.78 21.38 8.28
C ASN A 124 -27.05 19.96 8.82
N HIS A 125 -26.16 19.00 8.56
CA HIS A 125 -26.29 17.60 8.96
C HIS A 125 -24.99 17.11 9.58
N PHE A 126 -24.79 17.44 10.86
CA PHE A 126 -23.57 17.06 11.56
C PHE A 126 -23.39 15.54 11.63
N SER A 127 -22.19 15.08 11.29
CA SER A 127 -21.72 13.73 11.58
C SER A 127 -20.19 13.75 11.73
N PHE A 128 -19.62 12.79 12.48
CA PHE A 128 -18.16 12.69 12.59
C PHE A 128 -17.48 12.42 11.24
N ALA A 129 -18.11 11.66 10.35
CA ALA A 129 -17.62 11.47 8.99
C ALA A 129 -17.62 12.80 8.21
N GLY A 130 -18.72 13.58 8.31
CA GLY A 130 -18.84 14.91 7.73
C GLY A 130 -17.76 15.87 8.26
N LEU A 131 -17.50 15.86 9.56
CA LEU A 131 -16.41 16.65 10.16
C LEU A 131 -15.05 16.28 9.56
N GLY A 132 -14.75 14.99 9.40
CA GLY A 132 -13.51 14.53 8.77
C GLY A 132 -13.37 14.99 7.31
N ILE A 133 -14.45 14.95 6.54
CA ILE A 133 -14.50 15.47 5.17
C ILE A 133 -14.28 16.99 5.16
N TYR A 134 -14.95 17.73 6.07
CA TYR A 134 -14.80 19.16 6.20
C TYR A 134 -13.34 19.56 6.48
N ILE A 135 -12.71 18.91 7.47
CA ILE A 135 -11.30 19.13 7.80
C ILE A 135 -10.42 18.86 6.57
N SER A 136 -10.62 17.72 5.88
CA SER A 136 -9.84 17.40 4.68
C SER A 136 -10.00 18.45 3.58
N LEU A 137 -11.21 18.94 3.34
CA LEU A 137 -11.48 19.95 2.31
C LEU A 137 -10.85 21.31 2.64
N CYS A 138 -10.84 21.71 3.91
CA CYS A 138 -10.31 23.01 4.35
C CYS A 138 -8.78 23.00 4.48
N THR A 139 -8.19 21.85 4.85
CA THR A 139 -6.77 21.77 5.24
C THR A 139 -5.89 21.00 4.27
N GLY A 140 -6.49 20.22 3.37
CA GLY A 140 -5.74 19.31 2.49
C GLY A 140 -5.11 18.12 3.21
N LEU A 141 -5.53 17.81 4.45
CA LEU A 141 -5.04 16.64 5.18
C LEU A 141 -5.47 15.34 4.52
N ARG A 142 -4.55 14.36 4.52
CA ARG A 142 -4.88 13.00 4.09
C ARG A 142 -5.81 12.35 5.09
N ILE A 143 -6.66 11.43 4.63
CA ILE A 143 -7.64 10.74 5.49
C ILE A 143 -6.99 10.10 6.73
N GLY A 144 -5.82 9.46 6.59
CA GLY A 144 -5.10 8.86 7.70
C GLY A 144 -4.56 9.89 8.71
N GLU A 145 -4.21 11.09 8.26
CA GLU A 145 -3.81 12.22 9.12
C GLU A 145 -5.02 12.75 9.88
N VAL A 146 -6.16 12.96 9.20
CA VAL A 146 -7.40 13.40 9.84
C VAL A 146 -7.86 12.43 10.92
N CYS A 147 -7.87 11.12 10.62
CA CYS A 147 -8.24 10.09 11.59
C CYS A 147 -7.30 9.97 12.78
N ALA A 148 -6.07 10.49 12.65
CA ALA A 148 -5.06 10.46 13.70
C ALA A 148 -5.04 11.72 14.58
N LEU A 149 -5.82 12.77 14.24
CA LEU A 149 -5.85 14.03 15.00
C LEU A 149 -6.35 13.82 16.43
N LYS A 150 -5.75 14.53 17.34
CA LYS A 150 -6.16 14.65 18.75
C LYS A 150 -6.43 16.12 19.08
N TRP A 151 -7.20 16.37 20.08
CA TRP A 151 -7.43 17.74 20.57
C TRP A 151 -6.12 18.45 20.97
N SER A 152 -5.12 17.70 21.44
CA SER A 152 -3.80 18.24 21.76
C SER A 152 -2.98 18.72 20.56
N ASP A 153 -3.40 18.38 19.33
CA ASP A 153 -2.74 18.81 18.11
C ASP A 153 -3.27 20.14 17.59
N ILE A 154 -4.33 20.67 18.22
CA ILE A 154 -5.02 21.89 17.83
C ILE A 154 -4.59 23.01 18.78
N ASN A 155 -3.92 24.03 18.26
CA ASN A 155 -3.59 25.25 18.98
C ASN A 155 -4.55 26.36 18.57
N VAL A 156 -5.60 26.55 19.38
CA VAL A 156 -6.65 27.54 19.10
C VAL A 156 -6.11 28.97 19.20
N SER A 157 -5.14 29.24 20.10
CA SER A 157 -4.57 30.58 20.29
C SER A 157 -3.70 31.03 19.12
N GLU A 158 -3.02 30.09 18.47
CA GLU A 158 -2.20 30.37 17.29
C GLU A 158 -2.93 30.04 15.97
N GLY A 159 -4.13 29.46 16.06
CA GLY A 159 -4.90 29.06 14.87
C GLY A 159 -4.21 27.99 14.03
N THR A 160 -3.54 27.00 14.65
CA THR A 160 -2.77 25.97 13.93
C THR A 160 -3.14 24.54 14.33
N ILE A 161 -2.90 23.62 13.40
CA ILE A 161 -3.01 22.17 13.62
C ILE A 161 -1.65 21.52 13.35
N THR A 162 -1.16 20.75 14.33
CA THR A 162 0.10 19.99 14.19
C THR A 162 -0.18 18.60 13.64
N VAL A 163 0.44 18.26 12.50
CA VAL A 163 0.34 16.94 11.85
C VAL A 163 1.62 16.17 12.10
N ASN A 164 1.58 15.16 12.96
CA ASN A 164 2.76 14.37 13.35
C ASN A 164 2.54 12.85 13.31
N ARG A 165 1.33 12.39 12.93
CA ARG A 165 0.97 10.96 12.87
C ARG A 165 -0.09 10.69 11.81
N THR A 166 -0.24 9.43 11.47
CA THR A 166 -1.27 8.90 10.56
C THR A 166 -1.79 7.58 11.11
N ILE A 167 -3.07 7.29 10.87
CA ILE A 167 -3.66 5.98 11.13
C ILE A 167 -3.83 5.25 9.80
N GLU A 168 -3.45 3.99 9.78
CA GLU A 168 -3.64 3.09 8.64
C GLU A 168 -4.33 1.82 9.12
N ARG A 169 -5.29 1.32 8.34
CA ARG A 169 -5.85 -0.03 8.54
C ARG A 169 -5.04 -1.01 7.73
N ILE A 170 -4.40 -1.95 8.40
CA ILE A 170 -3.56 -2.97 7.77
C ILE A 170 -4.21 -4.36 7.88
N TYR A 171 -3.90 -5.23 6.93
CA TYR A 171 -4.27 -6.64 6.99
C TYR A 171 -3.17 -7.41 7.72
N ILE A 172 -3.59 -8.25 8.65
CA ILE A 172 -2.72 -9.22 9.33
C ILE A 172 -3.13 -10.62 8.86
N ILE A 173 -2.15 -11.38 8.39
CA ILE A 173 -2.33 -12.77 7.96
C ILE A 173 -1.37 -13.63 8.78
N ASN A 174 -1.94 -14.44 9.68
CA ASN A 174 -1.21 -15.40 10.52
C ASN A 174 -1.74 -16.81 10.22
N GLY A 175 -1.09 -17.50 9.29
CA GLY A 175 -1.55 -18.80 8.81
C GLY A 175 -2.92 -18.68 8.12
N THR A 176 -3.97 -19.29 8.69
CA THR A 176 -5.34 -19.24 8.19
C THR A 176 -6.14 -18.03 8.69
N GLU A 177 -5.69 -17.40 9.77
CA GLU A 177 -6.36 -16.24 10.35
C GLU A 177 -6.06 -14.98 9.55
N LYS A 178 -7.15 -14.25 9.21
CA LYS A 178 -7.09 -12.99 8.50
C LYS A 178 -7.94 -11.97 9.22
N HIS A 179 -7.34 -10.88 9.68
CA HIS A 179 -8.05 -9.77 10.31
C HIS A 179 -7.42 -8.43 9.92
N THR A 180 -8.03 -7.34 10.34
CA THR A 180 -7.48 -6.00 10.13
C THR A 180 -7.22 -5.31 11.45
N GLU A 181 -6.12 -4.57 11.53
CA GLU A 181 -5.76 -3.75 12.68
C GLU A 181 -5.59 -2.29 12.27
N LEU A 182 -5.85 -1.39 13.24
CA LEU A 182 -5.53 0.03 13.10
C LEU A 182 -4.15 0.29 13.70
N VAL A 183 -3.25 0.79 12.89
CA VAL A 183 -1.88 1.10 13.31
C VAL A 183 -1.63 2.60 13.20
N ILE A 184 -1.13 3.18 14.30
CA ILE A 184 -0.69 4.57 14.32
C ILE A 184 0.79 4.61 13.94
N ASN A 185 1.09 5.31 12.86
CA ASN A 185 2.43 5.47 12.33
C ASN A 185 2.86 6.93 12.34
N THR A 186 4.17 7.16 12.38
CA THR A 186 4.73 8.44 11.96
C THR A 186 4.53 8.63 10.44
N PRO A 187 4.40 9.86 9.94
CA PRO A 187 4.34 10.13 8.51
C PRO A 187 5.49 9.49 7.74
N LYS A 188 5.31 9.28 6.41
CA LYS A 188 6.32 8.60 5.57
C LYS A 188 7.62 9.38 5.43
N THR A 189 7.56 10.70 5.49
CA THR A 189 8.72 11.58 5.34
C THR A 189 8.72 12.64 6.44
N GLN A 190 9.88 13.17 6.77
CA GLN A 190 10.04 14.23 7.76
C GLN A 190 9.26 15.49 7.38
N ASN A 191 9.17 15.81 6.07
CA ASN A 191 8.37 16.93 5.54
C ASN A 191 6.84 16.73 5.66
N SER A 192 6.39 15.55 6.05
CA SER A 192 4.97 15.29 6.33
C SER A 192 4.59 15.65 7.78
N CYS A 193 5.57 15.83 8.68
CA CYS A 193 5.36 16.47 9.98
C CYS A 193 5.34 17.97 9.73
N ARG A 194 4.18 18.60 9.97
CA ARG A 194 3.97 20.01 9.65
C ARG A 194 2.91 20.65 10.53
N GLU A 195 2.96 21.95 10.62
CA GLU A 195 1.86 22.77 11.13
C GLU A 195 1.12 23.38 9.94
N ILE A 196 -0.18 23.43 10.04
CA ILE A 196 -1.07 24.04 9.05
C ILE A 196 -1.99 25.05 9.74
N PRO A 197 -2.31 26.19 9.11
CA PRO A 197 -3.30 27.12 9.63
C PRO A 197 -4.70 26.50 9.60
N MET A 198 -5.53 26.88 10.57
CA MET A 198 -6.96 26.54 10.62
C MET A 198 -7.80 27.48 9.76
#